data_d6690f239331890b9acd6e439c48b577
#
_entry.id   d6690f239331890b9acd6e439c48b577
#
_cell.length_a   1.000
_cell.length_b   1.000
_cell.length_c   1.000
_cell.angle_alpha   90.00
_cell.angle_beta   90.00
_cell.angle_gamma   90.00
#
_symmetry.space_group_name_H-M   'P 1'
#
loop_
_entity.id
_entity.type
_entity.pdbx_description
1 polymer ?
#
loop_
_entity_poly.entity_id
_entity_poly.type
_entity_poly.pdbx_seq_one_letter_code
_entity_poly.pdbx_strand_id
1 'polypeptide(L)'
;CYRDFGDPIGVASRALIQGLYGILPDALNGRLLIKPGFPEEWEYASLHTPDIDFDFKAGEAATGKYSSRDCSLYTVTHRLPAVRNLELQFPARRSAVARLTVNGQNAAWRLVENSVGRPMLSVSVPAASGEEVTINVAWEGELLEAPASVDAYPATRVRKAGPVSFIAMEQGQMKWWAPVEHPVS
;
A
#
# COMPACT_ATOMS: atom_id res chain seq x y z
N CYS A 1 -3.76 -41.96 11.57
CA CYS A 1 -4.42 -40.70 11.17
C CYS A 1 -3.81 -39.58 12.00
N TYR A 2 -2.92 -38.85 11.41
CA TYR A 2 -2.30 -37.68 12.08
C TYR A 2 -3.37 -36.58 12.15
N ARG A 3 -3.76 -36.28 13.38
CA ARG A 3 -4.83 -35.32 13.71
C ARG A 3 -4.34 -33.86 13.79
N ASP A 4 -3.04 -33.61 13.58
CA ASP A 4 -2.39 -32.38 13.98
C ASP A 4 -1.78 -31.56 12.84
N PHE A 5 -2.39 -31.58 11.66
CA PHE A 5 -2.01 -30.69 10.55
C PHE A 5 -2.84 -29.40 10.52
N GLY A 6 -3.10 -28.81 11.69
CA GLY A 6 -3.66 -27.45 11.78
C GLY A 6 -2.68 -26.35 11.42
N ASP A 7 -1.39 -26.60 11.61
CA ASP A 7 -0.32 -25.60 11.36
C ASP A 7 -0.28 -25.07 9.92
N PRO A 8 -0.38 -25.91 8.86
CA PRO A 8 -0.38 -25.40 7.49
C PRO A 8 -1.55 -24.46 7.18
N ILE A 9 -2.73 -24.75 7.73
CA ILE A 9 -3.93 -23.90 7.54
C ILE A 9 -3.73 -22.56 8.23
N GLY A 10 -3.20 -22.55 9.46
CA GLY A 10 -2.88 -21.34 10.20
C GLY A 10 -1.82 -20.49 9.51
N VAL A 11 -0.78 -21.11 8.95
CA VAL A 11 0.27 -20.44 8.18
C VAL A 11 -0.30 -19.86 6.89
N ALA A 12 -1.12 -20.58 6.14
CA ALA A 12 -1.74 -20.11 4.91
C ALA A 12 -2.68 -18.91 5.18
N SER A 13 -3.52 -18.99 6.22
CA SER A 13 -4.40 -17.89 6.61
C SER A 13 -3.59 -16.65 7.02
N ARG A 14 -2.49 -16.83 7.77
CA ARG A 14 -1.60 -15.75 8.15
C ARG A 14 -0.89 -15.14 6.93
N ALA A 15 -0.40 -15.97 6.01
CA ALA A 15 0.22 -15.51 4.77
C ALA A 15 -0.75 -14.67 3.94
N LEU A 16 -2.01 -15.06 3.87
CA LEU A 16 -3.05 -14.30 3.18
C LEU A 16 -3.32 -12.96 3.91
N ILE A 17 -3.66 -13.00 5.19
CA ILE A 17 -4.08 -11.81 5.93
C ILE A 17 -2.91 -10.85 6.16
N GLN A 18 -1.80 -11.33 6.68
CA GLN A 18 -0.65 -10.49 7.02
C GLN A 18 0.29 -10.23 5.83
N GLY A 19 0.43 -11.20 4.91
CA GLY A 19 1.31 -11.08 3.76
C GLY A 19 0.64 -10.34 2.59
N LEU A 20 -0.47 -10.85 2.07
CA LEU A 20 -1.10 -10.29 0.89
C LEU A 20 -1.93 -9.04 1.19
N TYR A 21 -2.82 -9.11 2.20
CA TYR A 21 -3.61 -7.94 2.62
C TYR A 21 -2.85 -6.99 3.54
N GLY A 22 -1.76 -7.46 4.16
CA GLY A 22 -0.91 -6.64 5.00
C GLY A 22 -1.58 -6.12 6.26
N ILE A 23 -2.55 -6.86 6.81
CA ILE A 23 -3.34 -6.46 7.97
C ILE A 23 -2.57 -6.81 9.25
N LEU A 24 -2.13 -5.78 9.96
CA LEU A 24 -1.25 -5.88 11.13
C LEU A 24 -1.85 -5.07 12.30
N PRO A 25 -2.72 -5.67 13.11
CA PRO A 25 -3.26 -5.01 14.30
C PRO A 25 -2.18 -4.85 15.37
N ASP A 26 -2.08 -3.64 15.90
CA ASP A 26 -1.22 -3.29 17.04
C ASP A 26 -2.10 -2.72 18.17
N ALA A 27 -2.74 -3.63 18.90
CA ALA A 27 -3.69 -3.30 19.94
C ALA A 27 -3.05 -2.53 21.11
N LEU A 28 -1.76 -2.78 21.39
CA LEU A 28 -1.04 -2.10 22.46
C LEU A 28 -0.88 -0.61 22.20
N ASN A 29 -0.67 -0.24 20.93
CA ASN A 29 -0.54 1.15 20.52
C ASN A 29 -1.84 1.72 19.92
N GLY A 30 -2.94 0.98 20.00
CA GLY A 30 -4.25 1.41 19.50
C GLY A 30 -4.28 1.62 17.98
N ARG A 31 -3.42 0.92 17.24
CA ARG A 31 -3.21 1.12 15.79
C ARG A 31 -3.56 -0.12 14.99
N LEU A 32 -4.14 0.08 13.82
CA LEU A 32 -4.27 -0.91 12.76
C LEU A 32 -3.43 -0.45 11.58
N LEU A 33 -2.34 -1.16 11.28
CA LEU A 33 -1.57 -0.95 10.07
C LEU A 33 -2.10 -1.88 8.98
N ILE A 34 -2.39 -1.33 7.82
CA ILE A 34 -2.73 -2.09 6.61
C ILE A 34 -1.71 -1.71 5.52
N LYS A 35 -1.00 -2.73 5.00
CA LYS A 35 0.02 -2.57 3.98
C LYS A 35 -0.18 -3.63 2.88
N PRO A 36 -1.16 -3.45 1.99
CA PRO A 36 -1.47 -4.44 0.96
C PRO A 36 -0.30 -4.64 0.00
N GLY A 37 -0.02 -5.91 -0.31
CA GLY A 37 1.01 -6.35 -1.24
C GLY A 37 0.41 -6.90 -2.54
N PHE A 38 -0.65 -6.27 -3.06
CA PHE A 38 -1.31 -6.75 -4.28
C PHE A 38 -0.43 -6.57 -5.51
N PRO A 39 -0.49 -7.52 -6.46
CA PRO A 39 0.06 -7.32 -7.79
C PRO A 39 -0.51 -6.05 -8.44
N GLU A 40 0.28 -5.41 -9.30
CA GLU A 40 -0.13 -4.16 -9.96
C GLU A 40 -1.33 -4.32 -10.88
N GLU A 41 -1.45 -5.50 -11.46
CA GLU A 41 -2.48 -5.86 -12.41
C GLU A 41 -3.85 -6.04 -11.76
N TRP A 42 -3.88 -6.15 -10.42
CA TRP A 42 -5.15 -6.32 -9.72
C TRP A 42 -5.96 -5.04 -9.73
N GLU A 43 -7.16 -5.16 -10.26
CA GLU A 43 -8.13 -4.06 -10.31
C GLU A 43 -9.00 -4.00 -9.05
N TYR A 44 -9.12 -5.13 -8.35
CA TYR A 44 -9.86 -5.20 -7.09
C TYR A 44 -9.32 -6.31 -6.18
N ALA A 45 -9.54 -6.13 -4.90
CA ALA A 45 -9.36 -7.17 -3.88
C ALA A 45 -10.31 -6.90 -2.71
N SER A 46 -10.89 -7.94 -2.15
CA SER A 46 -11.75 -7.83 -0.97
C SER A 46 -11.46 -8.92 0.05
N LEU A 47 -11.57 -8.56 1.32
CA LEU A 47 -11.46 -9.47 2.45
C LEU A 47 -12.53 -9.12 3.49
N HIS A 48 -13.37 -10.08 3.82
CA HIS A 48 -14.39 -9.94 4.85
C HIS A 48 -14.17 -10.98 5.94
N THR A 49 -13.91 -10.49 7.14
CA THR A 49 -13.74 -11.30 8.34
C THR A 49 -14.61 -10.75 9.47
N PRO A 50 -14.83 -11.48 10.57
CA PRO A 50 -15.57 -10.93 11.71
C PRO A 50 -14.98 -9.63 12.25
N ASP A 51 -13.66 -9.44 12.15
CA ASP A 51 -12.95 -8.31 12.75
C ASP A 51 -12.66 -7.17 11.76
N ILE A 52 -12.56 -7.45 10.47
CA ILE A 52 -12.15 -6.47 9.45
C ILE A 52 -12.84 -6.76 8.14
N ASP A 53 -13.42 -5.72 7.53
CA ASP A 53 -13.77 -5.65 6.12
C ASP A 53 -12.78 -4.73 5.43
N PHE A 54 -12.24 -5.19 4.32
CA PHE A 54 -11.29 -4.44 3.49
C PHE A 54 -11.65 -4.62 2.03
N ASP A 55 -11.82 -3.53 1.32
CA ASP A 55 -12.04 -3.50 -0.12
C ASP A 55 -11.03 -2.56 -0.78
N PHE A 56 -10.47 -3.02 -1.89
CA PHE A 56 -9.61 -2.25 -2.78
C PHE A 56 -10.16 -2.28 -4.18
N LYS A 57 -10.19 -1.13 -4.84
CA LYS A 57 -10.52 -1.00 -6.26
C LYS A 57 -9.55 -0.03 -6.92
N ALA A 58 -8.99 -0.43 -8.06
CA ALA A 58 -8.23 0.43 -8.93
C ALA A 58 -9.14 0.94 -10.04
N GLY A 59 -9.05 2.23 -10.32
CA GLY A 59 -9.77 2.79 -11.44
C GLY A 59 -11.22 3.22 -11.15
N GLU A 60 -11.81 2.90 -10.01
CA GLU A 60 -13.08 3.52 -9.62
C GLU A 60 -12.83 4.92 -9.07
N ALA A 61 -13.25 5.82 -9.91
CA ALA A 61 -13.06 7.17 -9.67
C ALA A 61 -13.92 7.91 -8.93
N ALA A 62 -13.43 8.70 -8.15
CA ALA A 62 -13.99 10.01 -7.97
C ALA A 62 -14.35 10.68 -9.32
N THR A 63 -15.56 11.11 -9.42
CA THR A 63 -16.14 11.99 -10.43
C THR A 63 -15.18 13.06 -10.92
N GLY A 64 -15.02 13.23 -12.21
CA GLY A 64 -14.44 14.42 -12.81
C GLY A 64 -13.26 14.21 -13.73
N LYS A 65 -12.18 14.97 -13.54
CA LYS A 65 -11.03 15.17 -14.43
C LYS A 65 -10.16 13.93 -14.65
N TYR A 66 -10.23 12.95 -13.77
CA TYR A 66 -9.33 11.79 -13.78
C TYR A 66 -9.96 10.58 -14.44
N SER A 67 -9.21 9.89 -15.28
CA SER A 67 -9.66 8.64 -15.86
C SER A 67 -9.75 7.56 -14.79
N SER A 68 -10.60 6.56 -14.99
CA SER A 68 -10.80 5.48 -14.05
C SER A 68 -9.53 4.71 -13.68
N ARG A 69 -8.52 4.72 -14.55
CA ARG A 69 -7.23 4.05 -14.33
C ARG A 69 -6.29 4.82 -13.40
N ASP A 70 -6.56 6.09 -13.16
CA ASP A 70 -5.71 6.99 -12.40
C ASP A 70 -6.14 7.15 -10.94
N CYS A 71 -7.01 6.27 -10.45
CA CYS A 71 -7.51 6.33 -9.08
C CYS A 71 -7.31 5.00 -8.35
N SER A 72 -7.19 5.09 -7.04
CA SER A 72 -7.20 3.95 -6.12
C SER A 72 -8.15 4.23 -4.97
N LEU A 73 -9.08 3.32 -4.73
CA LEU A 73 -10.07 3.40 -3.66
C LEU A 73 -9.83 2.27 -2.67
N TYR A 74 -9.73 2.62 -1.41
CA TYR A 74 -9.64 1.69 -0.30
C TYR A 74 -10.80 1.96 0.67
N THR A 75 -11.51 0.92 1.04
CA THR A 75 -12.58 0.98 2.05
C THR A 75 -12.24 0.01 3.17
N VAL A 76 -12.23 0.49 4.40
CA VAL A 76 -11.85 -0.29 5.57
C VAL A 76 -12.87 -0.09 6.67
N THR A 77 -13.36 -1.19 7.22
CA THR A 77 -14.13 -1.19 8.48
C THR A 77 -13.50 -2.18 9.44
N HIS A 78 -13.08 -1.75 10.61
CA HIS A 78 -12.58 -2.66 11.63
C HIS A 78 -13.53 -2.72 12.83
N ARG A 79 -13.53 -3.86 13.52
CA ARG A 79 -14.32 -4.12 14.75
C ARG A 79 -13.44 -4.41 15.97
N LEU A 80 -12.18 -3.99 15.89
CA LEU A 80 -11.18 -4.18 16.93
C LEU A 80 -11.35 -3.13 18.02
N PRO A 81 -11.72 -3.49 19.25
CA PRO A 81 -12.14 -2.52 20.28
C PRO A 81 -10.99 -1.63 20.80
N ALA A 82 -9.75 -2.10 20.72
CA ALA A 82 -8.58 -1.35 21.18
C ALA A 82 -8.02 -0.38 20.12
N VAL A 83 -8.38 -0.55 18.85
CA VAL A 83 -7.88 0.28 17.76
C VAL A 83 -8.60 1.62 17.72
N ARG A 84 -7.85 2.70 17.54
CA ARG A 84 -8.33 4.09 17.43
C ARG A 84 -7.76 4.80 16.21
N ASN A 85 -6.71 4.26 15.61
CA ASN A 85 -6.06 4.82 14.44
C ASN A 85 -5.85 3.75 13.37
N LEU A 86 -6.23 4.09 12.16
CA LEU A 86 -5.91 3.33 10.95
C LEU A 86 -4.74 4.00 10.25
N GLU A 87 -3.69 3.24 9.95
CA GLU A 87 -2.62 3.62 9.06
C GLU A 87 -2.66 2.73 7.83
N LEU A 88 -2.92 3.33 6.66
CA LEU A 88 -2.85 2.64 5.37
C LEU A 88 -1.56 3.03 4.66
N GLN A 89 -0.74 2.03 4.30
CA GLN A 89 0.45 2.19 3.48
C GLN A 89 0.21 1.50 2.14
N PHE A 90 0.39 2.20 1.04
CA PHE A 90 0.12 1.67 -0.29
C PHE A 90 1.19 2.15 -1.29
N PRO A 91 1.46 1.35 -2.34
CA PRO A 91 2.46 1.71 -3.34
C PRO A 91 2.01 2.88 -4.19
N ALA A 92 2.95 3.77 -4.51
CA ALA A 92 2.74 4.80 -5.49
C ALA A 92 2.56 4.17 -6.88
N ARG A 93 1.56 4.65 -7.62
CA ARG A 93 1.28 4.21 -8.99
C ARG A 93 1.84 5.16 -10.04
N ARG A 94 1.91 6.46 -9.69
CA ARG A 94 2.45 7.52 -10.56
C ARG A 94 3.41 8.42 -9.79
N SER A 95 4.10 9.27 -10.50
CA SER A 95 5.12 10.16 -9.94
C SER A 95 4.56 11.25 -9.03
N ALA A 96 3.26 11.53 -9.08
CA ALA A 96 2.60 12.53 -8.25
C ALA A 96 1.21 12.08 -7.78
N VAL A 97 0.77 12.66 -6.66
CA VAL A 97 -0.58 12.54 -6.12
C VAL A 97 -1.32 13.83 -6.41
N ALA A 98 -2.33 13.75 -7.28
CA ALA A 98 -3.16 14.91 -7.60
C ALA A 98 -4.11 15.26 -6.45
N ARG A 99 -4.66 14.24 -5.80
CA ARG A 99 -5.58 14.41 -4.68
C ARG A 99 -5.63 13.14 -3.83
N LEU A 100 -5.66 13.33 -2.53
CA LEU A 100 -5.94 12.26 -1.58
C LEU A 100 -7.05 12.71 -0.63
N THR A 101 -8.08 11.89 -0.50
CA THR A 101 -9.20 12.17 0.41
C THR A 101 -9.46 11.00 1.33
N VAL A 102 -9.90 11.33 2.54
CA VAL A 102 -10.45 10.39 3.52
C VAL A 102 -11.88 10.82 3.81
N ASN A 103 -12.83 9.91 3.62
CA ASN A 103 -14.26 10.17 3.77
C ASN A 103 -14.70 11.44 2.99
N GLY A 104 -14.14 11.63 1.79
CA GLY A 104 -14.41 12.76 0.91
C GLY A 104 -13.69 14.08 1.24
N GLN A 105 -12.97 14.16 2.36
CA GLN A 105 -12.22 15.35 2.76
C GLN A 105 -10.73 15.19 2.42
N ASN A 106 -10.06 16.28 2.01
CA ASN A 106 -8.64 16.25 1.75
C ASN A 106 -7.88 15.83 3.01
N ALA A 107 -6.93 14.90 2.85
CA ALA A 107 -6.13 14.39 3.95
C ALA A 107 -4.64 14.51 3.65
N ALA A 108 -3.86 14.68 4.71
CA ALA A 108 -2.41 14.67 4.65
C ALA A 108 -1.90 13.24 4.46
N TRP A 109 -0.81 13.13 3.71
CA TRP A 109 -0.10 11.87 3.49
C TRP A 109 1.42 12.12 3.55
N ARG A 110 2.18 11.05 3.69
CA ARG A 110 3.64 11.11 3.70
C ARG A 110 4.24 9.96 2.91
N LEU A 111 5.45 10.15 2.41
CA LEU A 111 6.26 9.05 1.92
C LEU A 111 6.75 8.20 3.09
N VAL A 112 6.74 6.89 2.90
CA VAL A 112 7.33 5.96 3.85
C VAL A 112 8.84 5.95 3.60
N GLU A 113 9.60 6.45 4.57
CA GLU A 113 11.06 6.39 4.53
C GLU A 113 11.53 4.94 4.51
N ASN A 114 12.59 4.68 3.75
CA ASN A 114 13.20 3.35 3.66
C ASN A 114 12.27 2.24 3.13
N SER A 115 11.25 2.59 2.35
CA SER A 115 10.46 1.57 1.64
C SER A 115 11.37 0.83 0.64
N VAL A 116 11.23 -0.49 0.60
CA VAL A 116 11.98 -1.36 -0.30
C VAL A 116 11.09 -1.75 -1.48
N GLY A 117 11.67 -1.74 -2.68
CA GLY A 117 10.98 -2.12 -3.92
C GLY A 117 10.37 -0.93 -4.64
N ARG A 118 9.42 -0.21 -4.09
CA ARG A 118 8.80 0.97 -4.72
C ARG A 118 8.44 2.02 -3.66
N PRO A 119 8.26 3.28 -4.07
CA PRO A 119 7.77 4.31 -3.17
C PRO A 119 6.42 3.92 -2.55
N MET A 120 6.32 4.09 -1.25
CA MET A 120 5.10 3.83 -0.50
C MET A 120 4.59 5.14 0.10
N LEU A 121 3.29 5.33 0.03
CA LEU A 121 2.61 6.41 0.73
C LEU A 121 1.95 5.89 1.99
N SER A 122 1.88 6.74 3.01
CA SER A 122 1.20 6.45 4.28
C SER A 122 0.19 7.53 4.58
N VAL A 123 -1.01 7.09 4.93
CA VAL A 123 -2.11 7.91 5.43
C VAL A 123 -2.49 7.39 6.80
N SER A 124 -2.58 8.27 7.79
CA SER A 124 -2.98 7.91 9.14
C SER A 124 -4.22 8.70 9.53
N VAL A 125 -5.27 8.02 9.94
CA VAL A 125 -6.56 8.62 10.28
C VAL A 125 -7.14 8.01 11.56
N PRO A 126 -7.85 8.79 12.37
CA PRO A 126 -8.68 8.25 13.42
C PRO A 126 -9.72 7.29 12.82
N ALA A 127 -9.93 6.15 13.45
CA ALA A 127 -10.93 5.18 13.04
C ALA A 127 -11.51 4.52 14.29
N ALA A 128 -12.81 4.66 14.50
CA ALA A 128 -13.52 3.98 15.57
C ALA A 128 -13.95 2.57 15.13
N SER A 129 -14.12 1.69 16.11
CA SER A 129 -14.64 0.34 15.84
C SER A 129 -16.04 0.41 15.21
N GLY A 130 -16.21 -0.25 14.07
CA GLY A 130 -17.46 -0.25 13.29
C GLY A 130 -17.63 0.95 12.35
N GLU A 131 -16.71 1.90 12.35
CA GLU A 131 -16.72 3.02 11.43
C GLU A 131 -16.07 2.61 10.08
N GLU A 132 -16.74 2.97 8.98
CA GLU A 132 -16.20 2.82 7.66
C GLU A 132 -15.29 4.00 7.32
N VAL A 133 -14.06 3.69 6.91
CA VAL A 133 -13.08 4.67 6.42
C VAL A 133 -12.84 4.44 4.94
N THR A 134 -13.11 5.45 4.13
CA THR A 134 -12.89 5.44 2.70
C THR A 134 -11.71 6.34 2.34
N ILE A 135 -10.67 5.78 1.72
CA ILE A 135 -9.49 6.51 1.27
C ILE A 135 -9.45 6.47 -0.26
N ASN A 136 -9.53 7.63 -0.89
CA ASN A 136 -9.47 7.76 -2.34
C ASN A 136 -8.23 8.53 -2.74
N VAL A 137 -7.45 7.96 -3.67
CA VAL A 137 -6.23 8.55 -4.19
C VAL A 137 -6.38 8.76 -5.69
N ALA A 138 -6.31 10.00 -6.13
CA ALA A 138 -6.19 10.36 -7.55
C ALA A 138 -4.71 10.61 -7.86
N TRP A 139 -4.23 9.91 -8.88
CA TRP A 139 -2.84 9.94 -9.30
C TRP A 139 -2.64 10.91 -10.47
N GLU A 140 -1.44 11.50 -10.55
CA GLU A 140 -1.02 12.36 -11.64
C GLU A 140 0.45 12.09 -11.99
N GLY A 141 0.87 12.58 -13.15
CA GLY A 141 2.23 12.42 -13.63
C GLY A 141 2.47 11.12 -14.38
N GLU A 142 3.74 10.75 -14.50
CA GLU A 142 4.18 9.57 -15.25
C GLU A 142 3.97 8.28 -14.45
N LEU A 143 3.81 7.18 -15.16
CA LEU A 143 3.83 5.85 -14.53
C LEU A 143 5.19 5.61 -13.87
N LEU A 144 5.17 5.06 -12.67
CA LEU A 144 6.38 4.63 -11.99
C LEU A 144 6.83 3.28 -12.56
N GLU A 145 7.68 3.34 -13.56
CA GLU A 145 8.30 2.16 -14.12
C GLU A 145 9.63 1.88 -13.43
N ALA A 146 9.90 0.59 -13.17
CA ALA A 146 11.23 0.20 -12.76
C ALA A 146 12.21 0.56 -13.89
N PRO A 147 13.30 1.26 -13.61
CA PRO A 147 14.33 1.47 -14.62
C PRO A 147 14.86 0.13 -15.11
N ALA A 148 15.43 0.13 -16.31
CA ALA A 148 16.02 -1.06 -16.89
C ALA A 148 16.89 -1.78 -15.88
N SER A 149 16.74 -3.10 -15.75
CA SER A 149 17.55 -3.92 -14.85
C SER A 149 19.03 -3.81 -15.25
N VAL A 150 19.87 -3.70 -14.24
CA VAL A 150 21.33 -3.73 -14.40
C VAL A 150 21.85 -4.97 -13.72
N ASP A 151 22.55 -5.83 -14.47
CA ASP A 151 23.23 -6.97 -13.91
C ASP A 151 24.43 -6.47 -13.08
N ALA A 152 24.41 -6.80 -11.80
CA ALA A 152 25.49 -6.46 -10.89
C ALA A 152 25.98 -7.69 -10.16
N TYR A 153 27.32 -7.88 -10.15
CA TYR A 153 27.94 -8.90 -9.34
C TYR A 153 28.05 -8.44 -7.88
N PRO A 154 28.10 -9.36 -6.91
CA PRO A 154 28.37 -9.00 -5.52
C PRO A 154 29.58 -8.06 -5.42
N ALA A 155 29.50 -7.06 -4.57
CA ALA A 155 30.50 -6.00 -4.37
C ALA A 155 30.75 -5.03 -5.55
N THR A 156 30.00 -5.11 -6.63
CA THR A 156 30.07 -4.12 -7.71
C THR A 156 29.39 -2.81 -7.27
N ARG A 157 30.11 -1.69 -7.40
CA ARG A 157 29.55 -0.36 -7.12
C ARG A 157 28.73 0.11 -8.33
N VAL A 158 27.42 0.13 -8.18
CA VAL A 158 26.51 0.67 -9.21
C VAL A 158 26.21 2.13 -8.89
N ARG A 159 26.34 3.01 -9.91
CA ARG A 159 25.98 4.43 -9.80
C ARG A 159 24.87 4.73 -10.78
N LYS A 160 23.83 5.40 -10.31
CA LYS A 160 22.78 5.98 -11.15
C LYS A 160 22.93 7.51 -11.19
N ALA A 161 22.80 8.10 -12.37
CA ALA A 161 22.68 9.55 -12.51
C ALA A 161 21.26 9.98 -12.12
N GLY A 162 21.16 10.99 -11.27
CA GLY A 162 19.88 11.57 -10.84
C GLY A 162 19.37 11.05 -9.48
N PRO A 163 18.29 11.65 -8.98
CA PRO A 163 17.71 11.30 -7.69
C PRO A 163 17.14 9.87 -7.70
N VAL A 164 17.37 9.14 -6.61
CA VAL A 164 16.84 7.78 -6.42
C VAL A 164 16.21 7.73 -5.04
N SER A 165 14.92 7.38 -4.97
CA SER A 165 14.22 7.26 -3.69
C SER A 165 14.65 6.02 -2.92
N PHE A 166 14.88 4.92 -3.63
CA PHE A 166 15.36 3.67 -3.07
C PHE A 166 15.96 2.77 -4.16
N ILE A 167 16.67 1.76 -3.71
CA ILE A 167 17.27 0.72 -4.55
C ILE A 167 16.82 -0.62 -3.96
N ALA A 168 16.35 -1.52 -4.82
CA ALA A 168 16.06 -2.90 -4.47
C ALA A 168 16.98 -3.85 -5.23
N MET A 169 17.35 -4.96 -4.59
CA MET A 169 18.06 -6.07 -5.22
C MET A 169 17.11 -7.25 -5.37
N GLU A 170 16.95 -7.76 -6.56
CA GLU A 170 16.14 -8.94 -6.83
C GLU A 170 16.91 -9.86 -7.80
N GLN A 171 17.14 -11.11 -7.39
CA GLN A 171 17.88 -12.11 -8.18
C GLN A 171 19.22 -11.61 -8.72
N GLY A 172 19.96 -10.80 -7.95
CA GLY A 172 21.21 -10.20 -8.36
C GLY A 172 21.09 -8.97 -9.25
N GLN A 173 19.87 -8.52 -9.58
CA GLN A 173 19.60 -7.30 -10.33
C GLN A 173 19.23 -6.16 -9.42
N MET A 174 19.74 -4.99 -9.74
CA MET A 174 19.42 -3.76 -9.01
C MET A 174 18.31 -2.99 -9.71
N LYS A 175 17.25 -2.67 -8.94
CA LYS A 175 16.10 -1.90 -9.45
C LYS A 175 16.01 -0.56 -8.75
N TRP A 176 15.68 0.47 -9.52
CA TRP A 176 15.43 1.84 -9.04
C TRP A 176 14.00 2.22 -9.31
N TRP A 177 13.46 3.09 -8.46
CA TRP A 177 12.14 3.67 -8.63
C TRP A 177 12.25 5.20 -8.60
N ALA A 178 11.46 5.87 -9.41
CA ALA A 178 11.39 7.32 -9.37
C ALA A 178 10.78 7.80 -8.03
N PRO A 179 11.20 8.96 -7.51
CA PRO A 179 10.56 9.57 -6.36
C PRO A 179 9.13 9.98 -6.69
N VAL A 180 8.25 9.92 -5.68
CA VAL A 180 6.90 10.50 -5.77
C VAL A 180 6.98 11.95 -5.30
N GLU A 181 6.52 12.87 -6.13
CA GLU A 181 6.48 14.29 -5.79
C GLU A 181 5.23 14.63 -4.97
N HIS A 182 5.42 15.45 -3.95
CA HIS A 182 4.29 16.05 -3.24
C HIS A 182 3.68 17.17 -4.10
N PRO A 183 2.36 17.32 -4.12
CA PRO A 183 1.76 18.51 -4.70
C PRO A 183 2.30 19.73 -3.93
N VAL A 184 2.81 20.69 -4.67
CA VAL A 184 3.22 21.98 -4.10
C VAL A 184 1.94 22.66 -3.60
N SER A 185 1.86 22.87 -2.29
CA SER A 185 0.76 23.57 -1.62
C SER A 185 0.72 25.04 -2.00
#